data_3ca47ebd63adf5d83276bfe742d31d30
#
_entry.id   3ca47ebd63adf5d83276bfe742d31d30
#
_cell.length_a   1.000
_cell.length_b   1.000
_cell.length_c   1.000
_cell.angle_alpha   90.00
_cell.angle_beta   90.00
_cell.angle_gamma   90.00
#
_symmetry.space_group_name_H-M   'P 1'
#
loop_
_entity.id
_entity.type
_entity.pdbx_description
1 polymer ?
#
loop_
_entity_poly.entity_id
_entity_poly.type
_entity_poly.pdbx_seq_one_letter_code
_entity_poly.pdbx_strand_id
1 'polypeptide(L)'
;MRSVQSCLARSNRAGSAARVDKTESLAEVLARQHHQGAVAFTRMPTRQTQPKAIALISGGLDSLLAAKVVKEQGVHVEGINYFTGFCVEGHTHAIRNRDRTRHKRNNALWSAEQLGIQLHIVDVIDAYKDVVINPKHGYGANLNPCLDCKSFMVTRAREWIEDNGFDFIVTGEVIGQRPMSQRRGTLPVIANESGAEDRLLRPLCAQLLAPTLPERMGWVDREQMYAFNGRSRKPQMALAEQFGIKEYAQPAGGCCFLTDATYATKLRDLWASRGEKRYELDDIMLLKVGRHLRPRPHLKVIVARDAGETQYLRGYRKAYAHLLMTSHNGPMTLLEGELHDGDAELAARIAARFGQGRAARDVQFDFVTAAGVARSLTVAPFKPGDIAPEWYV
;
A
#
# COMPACT_ATOMS: atom_id res chain seq x y z
N MET A 1 35.02 -49.76 19.23
CA MET A 1 35.47 -50.15 20.59
C MET A 1 34.53 -49.50 21.57
N ARG A 2 33.82 -50.38 22.36
CA ARG A 2 33.13 -50.22 23.65
C ARG A 2 32.03 -49.12 23.71
N SER A 3 30.71 -49.38 23.66
CA SER A 3 29.81 -50.14 24.56
C SER A 3 29.81 -49.66 26.01
N VAL A 4 28.60 -49.30 26.49
CA VAL A 4 27.89 -49.66 27.76
C VAL A 4 26.59 -48.83 27.78
N GLN A 5 25.45 -49.35 27.51
CA GLN A 5 24.44 -50.18 28.23
C GLN A 5 24.03 -49.72 29.64
N SER A 6 22.74 -49.38 29.69
CA SER A 6 21.69 -49.73 30.67
C SER A 6 21.65 -49.07 32.05
N CYS A 7 20.48 -48.51 32.38
CA CYS A 7 19.73 -49.02 33.54
C CYS A 7 18.25 -48.63 33.51
N LEU A 8 17.40 -49.63 33.45
CA LEU A 8 15.95 -49.61 33.69
C LEU A 8 15.68 -49.59 35.20
N ALA A 9 14.75 -48.77 35.65
CA ALA A 9 14.02 -49.07 36.89
C ALA A 9 12.55 -48.68 36.72
N ARG A 10 11.70 -49.70 36.82
CA ARG A 10 10.23 -49.66 36.90
C ARG A 10 9.80 -49.22 38.29
N SER A 11 8.75 -48.41 38.39
CA SER A 11 7.85 -48.48 39.55
C SER A 11 6.40 -48.34 39.08
N ASN A 12 5.70 -49.44 39.17
CA ASN A 12 4.23 -49.56 39.16
C ASN A 12 3.65 -48.90 40.41
N ARG A 13 2.66 -48.00 40.23
CA ARG A 13 1.57 -47.88 41.21
C ARG A 13 0.24 -47.70 40.48
N ALA A 14 -0.63 -48.68 40.74
CA ALA A 14 -2.02 -48.68 40.37
C ALA A 14 -2.78 -47.62 41.18
N GLY A 15 -3.68 -46.90 40.51
CA GLY A 15 -4.62 -45.97 41.15
C GLY A 15 -5.94 -46.00 40.41
N SER A 16 -6.90 -46.63 40.98
CA SER A 16 -8.34 -46.80 40.78
C SER A 16 -9.02 -45.92 39.74
N ALA A 17 -9.66 -46.56 38.77
CA ALA A 17 -10.65 -45.97 37.87
C ALA A 17 -11.94 -45.67 38.66
N ALA A 18 -12.28 -44.40 38.80
CA ALA A 18 -13.59 -43.95 39.25
C ALA A 18 -14.59 -44.13 38.11
N ARG A 19 -15.65 -44.92 38.34
CA ARG A 19 -16.79 -45.04 37.43
C ARG A 19 -17.52 -43.71 37.33
N VAL A 20 -17.62 -43.16 36.12
CA VAL A 20 -18.46 -42.00 35.78
C VAL A 20 -19.89 -42.51 35.65
N ASP A 21 -20.76 -42.02 36.51
CA ASP A 21 -22.21 -42.30 36.47
C ASP A 21 -22.84 -41.55 35.28
N LYS A 22 -23.63 -42.25 34.48
CA LYS A 22 -24.15 -41.80 33.16
C LYS A 22 -25.49 -41.06 33.27
N THR A 23 -25.78 -40.37 34.37
CA THR A 23 -27.08 -39.70 34.55
C THR A 23 -27.03 -38.22 34.90
N GLU A 24 -25.89 -37.56 34.83
CA GLU A 24 -25.85 -36.11 34.97
C GLU A 24 -26.21 -35.41 33.64
N SER A 25 -27.20 -34.51 33.67
CA SER A 25 -27.62 -33.73 32.52
C SER A 25 -26.59 -32.64 32.22
N LEU A 26 -26.46 -32.30 30.97
CA LEU A 26 -25.55 -31.22 30.49
C LEU A 26 -25.77 -29.88 31.22
N ALA A 27 -26.99 -29.65 31.74
CA ALA A 27 -27.34 -28.46 32.51
C ALA A 27 -26.70 -28.42 33.91
N GLU A 28 -26.52 -29.59 34.55
CA GLU A 28 -25.90 -29.68 35.89
C GLU A 28 -24.38 -29.54 35.82
N VAL A 29 -23.75 -30.00 34.72
CA VAL A 29 -22.32 -29.80 34.47
C VAL A 29 -22.01 -28.33 34.22
N LEU A 30 -22.86 -27.62 33.49
CA LEU A 30 -22.70 -26.17 33.23
C LEU A 30 -22.97 -25.32 34.48
N ALA A 31 -23.89 -25.75 35.38
CA ALA A 31 -24.15 -25.01 36.61
C ALA A 31 -23.03 -25.12 37.65
N ARG A 32 -22.26 -26.22 37.67
CA ARG A 32 -21.10 -26.38 38.59
C ARG A 32 -19.87 -25.57 38.16
N GLN A 33 -19.75 -25.21 36.87
CA GLN A 33 -18.64 -24.35 36.39
C GLN A 33 -18.81 -22.88 36.72
N HIS A 34 -20.00 -22.44 37.15
CA HIS A 34 -20.27 -21.04 37.51
C HIS A 34 -20.03 -20.68 38.98
N HIS A 35 -19.58 -21.64 39.85
CA HIS A 35 -19.47 -21.38 41.29
C HIS A 35 -18.07 -21.51 41.91
N GLN A 36 -17.01 -21.47 41.12
CA GLN A 36 -15.65 -21.36 41.67
C GLN A 36 -14.84 -20.28 40.97
N GLY A 37 -14.68 -19.15 41.62
CA GLY A 37 -13.70 -18.11 41.26
C GLY A 37 -14.26 -16.80 40.78
N ALA A 38 -15.09 -16.16 41.57
CA ALA A 38 -15.24 -14.69 41.47
C ALA A 38 -13.93 -14.06 41.94
N VAL A 39 -12.93 -13.99 41.04
CA VAL A 39 -11.84 -13.03 41.19
C VAL A 39 -12.50 -11.68 41.03
N ALA A 40 -12.59 -10.91 42.12
CA ALA A 40 -13.03 -9.53 42.08
C ALA A 40 -12.07 -8.77 41.15
N PHE A 41 -12.47 -8.57 39.90
CA PHE A 41 -11.87 -7.58 39.06
C PHE A 41 -12.13 -6.23 39.73
N THR A 42 -11.13 -5.72 40.40
CA THR A 42 -11.09 -4.34 40.88
C THR A 42 -11.35 -3.47 39.67
N ARG A 43 -12.54 -2.90 39.56
CA ARG A 43 -12.91 -1.96 38.51
C ARG A 43 -11.90 -0.82 38.61
N MET A 44 -10.95 -0.78 37.66
CA MET A 44 -10.03 0.36 37.57
C MET A 44 -10.85 1.64 37.45
N PRO A 45 -10.35 2.78 37.95
CA PRO A 45 -11.08 4.03 37.92
C PRO A 45 -11.51 4.35 36.50
N THR A 46 -12.78 4.57 36.29
CA THR A 46 -13.36 4.97 35.02
C THR A 46 -12.68 6.27 34.58
N ARG A 47 -11.94 6.21 33.51
CA ARG A 47 -11.37 7.39 32.85
C ARG A 47 -12.53 8.36 32.56
N GLN A 48 -12.46 9.59 33.07
CA GLN A 48 -13.51 10.62 32.89
C GLN A 48 -13.59 11.11 31.42
N THR A 49 -12.60 10.75 30.57
CA THR A 49 -12.54 11.19 29.17
C THR A 49 -12.73 10.01 28.22
N GLN A 50 -13.49 10.23 27.16
CA GLN A 50 -13.68 9.27 26.06
C GLN A 50 -12.30 8.85 25.48
N PRO A 51 -12.02 7.53 25.28
CA PRO A 51 -10.79 7.10 24.66
C PRO A 51 -10.71 7.53 23.20
N LYS A 52 -9.49 7.86 22.74
CA LYS A 52 -9.24 8.37 21.40
C LYS A 52 -8.35 7.42 20.61
N ALA A 53 -8.73 7.09 19.39
CA ALA A 53 -7.96 6.25 18.50
C ALA A 53 -7.67 6.94 17.17
N ILE A 54 -6.46 6.71 16.64
CA ILE A 54 -6.11 7.07 15.27
C ILE A 54 -6.18 5.81 14.38
N ALA A 55 -6.97 5.86 13.31
CA ALA A 55 -7.12 4.77 12.37
C ALA A 55 -6.28 5.02 11.11
N LEU A 56 -5.44 4.07 10.72
CA LEU A 56 -4.71 4.12 9.45
C LEU A 56 -5.69 3.84 8.31
N ILE A 57 -6.11 4.88 7.60
CA ILE A 57 -7.09 4.81 6.50
C ILE A 57 -6.37 4.77 5.16
N SER A 58 -6.36 3.60 4.53
CA SER A 58 -5.80 3.41 3.19
C SER A 58 -6.82 3.61 2.06
N GLY A 59 -8.08 3.87 2.39
CA GLY A 59 -9.19 3.89 1.43
C GLY A 59 -9.73 2.51 1.03
N GLY A 60 -9.14 1.42 1.54
CA GLY A 60 -9.64 0.05 1.32
C GLY A 60 -10.69 -0.37 2.35
N LEU A 61 -11.51 -1.37 1.98
CA LEU A 61 -12.59 -1.90 2.82
C LEU A 61 -12.13 -2.26 4.25
N ASP A 62 -10.98 -2.95 4.37
CA ASP A 62 -10.52 -3.43 5.67
C ASP A 62 -10.21 -2.28 6.65
N SER A 63 -9.60 -1.18 6.18
CA SER A 63 -9.32 -0.01 7.01
C SER A 63 -10.59 0.74 7.42
N LEU A 64 -11.57 0.82 6.51
CA LEU A 64 -12.88 1.40 6.77
C LEU A 64 -13.63 0.61 7.83
N LEU A 65 -13.68 -0.72 7.69
CA LEU A 65 -14.35 -1.60 8.66
C LEU A 65 -13.68 -1.59 10.03
N ALA A 66 -12.35 -1.61 10.09
CA ALA A 66 -11.62 -1.56 11.35
C ALA A 66 -11.93 -0.27 12.14
N ALA A 67 -11.93 0.88 11.47
CA ALA A 67 -12.30 2.15 12.07
C ALA A 67 -13.78 2.18 12.51
N LYS A 68 -14.68 1.62 11.69
CA LYS A 68 -16.12 1.51 12.00
C LYS A 68 -16.36 0.69 13.26
N VAL A 69 -15.75 -0.50 13.37
CA VAL A 69 -15.89 -1.40 14.52
C VAL A 69 -15.50 -0.73 15.84
N VAL A 70 -14.42 0.05 15.83
CA VAL A 70 -13.95 0.77 17.02
C VAL A 70 -14.85 1.97 17.35
N LYS A 71 -15.28 2.70 16.32
CA LYS A 71 -16.18 3.85 16.48
C LYS A 71 -17.54 3.43 17.07
N GLU A 72 -18.12 2.32 16.63
CA GLU A 72 -19.39 1.80 17.15
C GLU A 72 -19.32 1.44 18.64
N GLN A 73 -18.13 1.20 19.17
CA GLN A 73 -17.91 0.96 20.60
C GLN A 73 -17.74 2.24 21.43
N GLY A 74 -18.05 3.41 20.86
CA GLY A 74 -18.03 4.67 21.56
C GLY A 74 -16.66 5.33 21.70
N VAL A 75 -15.64 4.86 20.99
CA VAL A 75 -14.31 5.47 20.92
C VAL A 75 -14.34 6.68 19.97
N HIS A 76 -13.69 7.77 20.34
CA HIS A 76 -13.44 8.86 19.42
C HIS A 76 -12.38 8.43 18.40
N VAL A 77 -12.75 8.34 17.12
CA VAL A 77 -11.87 7.87 16.05
C VAL A 77 -11.61 8.99 15.06
N GLU A 78 -10.35 9.25 14.78
CA GLU A 78 -9.91 10.04 13.63
C GLU A 78 -9.09 9.16 12.68
N GLY A 79 -9.02 9.54 11.40
CA GLY A 79 -8.27 8.84 10.38
C GLY A 79 -6.93 9.51 10.10
N ILE A 80 -5.90 8.71 9.75
CA ILE A 80 -4.66 9.22 9.19
C ILE A 80 -4.31 8.47 7.90
N ASN A 81 -3.90 9.20 6.87
CA ASN A 81 -3.43 8.66 5.60
C ASN A 81 -2.06 9.24 5.27
N TYR A 82 -1.10 8.38 5.02
CA TYR A 82 0.26 8.77 4.67
C TYR A 82 0.47 8.76 3.16
N PHE A 83 0.85 9.90 2.60
CA PHE A 83 1.17 10.04 1.19
C PHE A 83 2.67 9.81 0.96
N THR A 84 3.00 8.68 0.32
CA THR A 84 4.39 8.27 0.04
C THR A 84 4.84 8.57 -1.39
N GLY A 85 3.95 9.06 -2.25
CA GLY A 85 4.20 9.18 -3.69
C GLY A 85 4.01 7.88 -4.49
N PHE A 86 4.06 6.69 -3.86
CA PHE A 86 3.93 5.39 -4.54
C PHE A 86 2.53 4.77 -4.50
N CYS A 87 1.60 5.36 -3.77
CA CYS A 87 0.24 4.83 -3.67
C CYS A 87 -0.44 4.76 -5.04
N VAL A 88 -1.19 3.68 -5.28
CA VAL A 88 -1.97 3.51 -6.52
C VAL A 88 -3.12 4.51 -6.60
N GLU A 89 -3.62 4.92 -5.44
CA GLU A 89 -4.72 5.86 -5.34
C GLU A 89 -4.29 7.31 -5.54
N GLY A 90 -5.18 8.10 -6.10
CA GLY A 90 -5.08 9.55 -6.23
C GLY A 90 -4.52 10.03 -7.56
N HIS A 91 -3.30 9.70 -7.90
CA HIS A 91 -2.61 10.38 -9.01
C HIS A 91 -2.89 9.81 -10.40
N THR A 92 -2.78 8.49 -10.57
CA THR A 92 -2.98 7.86 -11.89
C THR A 92 -4.43 7.82 -12.33
N HIS A 93 -5.36 7.92 -11.41
CA HIS A 93 -6.79 7.95 -11.73
C HIS A 93 -7.19 9.25 -12.43
N ALA A 94 -6.62 10.37 -12.06
CA ALA A 94 -6.86 11.65 -12.73
C ALA A 94 -6.34 11.64 -14.18
N ILE A 95 -5.20 10.98 -14.43
CA ILE A 95 -4.56 10.92 -15.75
C ILE A 95 -5.25 9.91 -16.67
N ARG A 96 -5.63 8.73 -16.15
CA ARG A 96 -6.22 7.63 -16.93
C ARG A 96 -7.75 7.68 -17.02
N ASN A 97 -8.38 8.76 -16.59
CA ASN A 97 -9.83 8.87 -16.62
C ASN A 97 -10.35 8.99 -18.06
N ARG A 98 -10.61 7.84 -18.69
CA ARG A 98 -11.28 7.77 -20.03
C ARG A 98 -12.75 8.16 -19.95
N ASP A 99 -13.36 8.00 -18.77
CA ASP A 99 -14.75 8.33 -18.53
C ASP A 99 -14.85 9.61 -17.71
N ARG A 100 -15.00 10.74 -18.38
CA ARG A 100 -15.15 12.07 -17.76
C ARG A 100 -16.41 12.23 -16.92
N THR A 101 -17.35 11.27 -17.00
CA THR A 101 -18.63 11.32 -16.26
C THR A 101 -18.50 10.80 -14.84
N ARG A 102 -17.44 10.04 -14.53
CA ARG A 102 -17.18 9.54 -13.18
C ARG A 102 -16.02 10.29 -12.55
N HIS A 103 -16.32 11.24 -11.67
CA HIS A 103 -15.31 11.81 -10.78
C HIS A 103 -14.74 10.68 -9.90
N LYS A 104 -13.47 10.33 -10.10
CA LYS A 104 -12.81 9.37 -9.22
C LYS A 104 -12.50 10.06 -7.90
N ARG A 105 -13.16 9.58 -6.85
CA ARG A 105 -12.99 10.04 -5.48
C ARG A 105 -11.64 9.57 -4.93
N ASN A 106 -11.04 10.35 -4.05
CA ASN A 106 -9.99 9.85 -3.17
C ASN A 106 -10.64 8.87 -2.19
N ASN A 107 -10.25 7.59 -2.24
CA ASN A 107 -10.92 6.56 -1.47
C ASN A 107 -10.69 6.72 0.04
N ALA A 108 -9.56 7.31 0.49
CA ALA A 108 -9.32 7.56 1.91
C ALA A 108 -10.25 8.67 2.43
N LEU A 109 -10.39 9.78 1.69
CA LEU A 109 -11.35 10.85 2.00
C LEU A 109 -12.78 10.31 2.00
N TRP A 110 -13.14 9.54 1.00
CA TRP A 110 -14.47 8.94 0.93
C TRP A 110 -14.77 7.96 2.07
N SER A 111 -13.78 7.15 2.47
CA SER A 111 -13.92 6.29 3.65
C SER A 111 -14.14 7.08 4.93
N ALA A 112 -13.40 8.18 5.10
CA ALA A 112 -13.55 9.05 6.25
C ALA A 112 -14.92 9.76 6.28
N GLU A 113 -15.39 10.21 5.11
CA GLU A 113 -16.72 10.81 4.93
C GLU A 113 -17.84 9.84 5.33
N GLN A 114 -17.79 8.58 4.84
CA GLN A 114 -18.76 7.55 5.20
C GLN A 114 -18.78 7.24 6.69
N LEU A 115 -17.61 7.31 7.33
CA LEU A 115 -17.49 7.12 8.78
C LEU A 115 -17.87 8.36 9.59
N GLY A 116 -17.97 9.53 8.96
CA GLY A 116 -18.13 10.79 9.66
C GLY A 116 -16.98 11.05 10.65
N ILE A 117 -15.75 10.85 10.20
CA ILE A 117 -14.52 11.09 10.98
C ILE A 117 -13.62 12.11 10.29
N GLN A 118 -12.84 12.84 11.08
CA GLN A 118 -11.76 13.68 10.54
C GLN A 118 -10.66 12.80 9.93
N LEU A 119 -10.08 13.24 8.79
CA LEU A 119 -8.95 12.57 8.15
C LEU A 119 -7.76 13.52 8.03
N HIS A 120 -6.64 13.09 8.60
CA HIS A 120 -5.34 13.75 8.44
C HIS A 120 -4.59 13.14 7.26
N ILE A 121 -4.22 13.96 6.27
CA ILE A 121 -3.36 13.53 5.16
C ILE A 121 -1.97 14.09 5.43
N VAL A 122 -1.02 13.19 5.64
CA VAL A 122 0.36 13.55 6.00
C VAL A 122 1.29 13.17 4.86
N ASP A 123 2.03 14.16 4.36
CA ASP A 123 3.11 13.93 3.40
C ASP A 123 4.33 13.35 4.13
N VAL A 124 4.77 12.19 3.66
CA VAL A 124 5.93 11.48 4.19
C VAL A 124 6.93 11.11 3.11
N ILE A 125 6.86 11.75 1.93
CA ILE A 125 7.68 11.40 0.76
C ILE A 125 9.15 11.35 1.12
N ASP A 126 9.69 12.40 1.73
CA ASP A 126 11.11 12.47 2.07
C ASP A 126 11.51 11.48 3.14
N ALA A 127 10.74 11.37 4.21
CA ALA A 127 10.98 10.40 5.28
C ALA A 127 10.85 8.94 4.82
N TYR A 128 10.08 8.70 3.75
CA TYR A 128 9.85 7.37 3.19
C TYR A 128 10.95 6.94 2.21
N LYS A 129 11.85 7.85 1.77
CA LYS A 129 12.92 7.55 0.80
C LYS A 129 13.79 6.38 1.26
N ASP A 130 14.22 6.38 2.51
CA ASP A 130 15.08 5.32 3.07
C ASP A 130 14.39 3.95 3.08
N VAL A 131 13.09 3.91 3.37
CA VAL A 131 12.28 2.67 3.31
C VAL A 131 12.31 2.03 1.93
N VAL A 132 12.35 2.84 0.85
CA VAL A 132 12.40 2.34 -0.53
C VAL A 132 13.82 2.02 -0.97
N ILE A 133 14.81 2.82 -0.55
CA ILE A 133 16.20 2.71 -1.00
C ILE A 133 16.94 1.60 -0.27
N ASN A 134 16.74 1.51 1.06
CA ASN A 134 17.46 0.63 1.98
C ASN A 134 16.52 -0.15 2.91
N PRO A 135 15.56 -0.94 2.41
CA PRO A 135 14.63 -1.66 3.26
C PRO A 135 15.36 -2.68 4.13
N LYS A 136 15.14 -2.62 5.44
CA LYS A 136 15.74 -3.50 6.46
C LYS A 136 15.42 -4.98 6.20
N HIS A 137 14.16 -5.25 5.80
CA HIS A 137 13.68 -6.61 5.50
C HIS A 137 13.72 -6.96 4.01
N GLY A 138 14.36 -6.10 3.19
CA GLY A 138 14.45 -6.28 1.76
C GLY A 138 13.13 -6.08 1.02
N TYR A 139 13.14 -6.43 -0.25
CA TYR A 139 11.98 -6.29 -1.12
C TYR A 139 11.21 -7.61 -1.23
N GLY A 140 9.89 -7.49 -1.31
CA GLY A 140 9.03 -8.58 -1.72
C GLY A 140 8.90 -8.68 -3.24
N ALA A 141 7.64 -8.71 -3.72
CA ALA A 141 7.42 -8.69 -5.17
C ALA A 141 7.98 -7.38 -5.76
N ASN A 142 8.90 -7.51 -6.71
CA ASN A 142 9.58 -6.42 -7.41
C ASN A 142 10.41 -5.50 -6.47
N LEU A 143 9.96 -4.28 -6.22
CA LEU A 143 10.62 -3.32 -5.32
C LEU A 143 9.75 -2.97 -4.11
N ASN A 144 8.83 -3.86 -3.72
CA ASN A 144 7.89 -3.59 -2.63
C ASN A 144 8.50 -3.86 -1.25
N PRO A 145 8.80 -2.84 -0.42
CA PRO A 145 9.30 -2.99 0.94
C PRO A 145 8.16 -3.16 1.95
N CYS A 146 7.23 -4.09 1.71
CA CYS A 146 5.92 -4.15 2.37
C CYS A 146 6.00 -4.22 3.91
N LEU A 147 6.99 -4.93 4.46
CA LEU A 147 7.17 -5.05 5.91
C LEU A 147 7.66 -3.72 6.49
N ASP A 148 8.73 -3.17 5.93
CA ASP A 148 9.31 -1.89 6.33
C ASP A 148 8.31 -0.73 6.16
N CYS A 149 7.54 -0.75 5.06
CA CYS A 149 6.45 0.19 4.83
C CYS A 149 5.43 0.17 5.98
N LYS A 150 5.04 -1.02 6.44
CA LYS A 150 4.08 -1.14 7.54
C LYS A 150 4.69 -0.72 8.88
N SER A 151 5.90 -1.13 9.19
CA SER A 151 6.63 -0.67 10.38
C SER A 151 6.73 0.85 10.39
N PHE A 152 7.14 1.47 9.27
CA PHE A 152 7.21 2.92 9.11
C PHE A 152 5.87 3.62 9.38
N MET A 153 4.77 3.14 8.74
CA MET A 153 3.45 3.75 8.91
C MET A 153 2.96 3.69 10.36
N VAL A 154 3.21 2.57 11.04
CA VAL A 154 2.82 2.40 12.45
C VAL A 154 3.70 3.23 13.37
N THR A 155 5.01 3.34 13.10
CA THR A 155 5.93 4.24 13.83
C THR A 155 5.44 5.69 13.75
N ARG A 156 5.12 6.17 12.55
CA ARG A 156 4.59 7.53 12.37
C ARG A 156 3.25 7.74 13.06
N ALA A 157 2.39 6.71 13.07
CA ALA A 157 1.12 6.79 13.81
C ALA A 157 1.35 6.80 15.32
N ARG A 158 2.35 6.07 15.85
CA ARG A 158 2.73 6.12 17.28
C ARG A 158 3.23 7.50 17.68
N GLU A 159 4.15 8.07 16.90
CA GLU A 159 4.63 9.44 17.12
C GLU A 159 3.46 10.43 17.11
N TRP A 160 2.56 10.29 16.13
CA TRP A 160 1.40 11.17 15.99
C TRP A 160 0.44 11.08 17.18
N ILE A 161 0.13 9.89 17.72
CA ILE A 161 -0.74 9.75 18.91
C ILE A 161 -0.11 10.35 20.16
N GLU A 162 1.22 10.27 20.30
CA GLU A 162 1.96 10.85 21.41
C GLU A 162 1.90 12.38 21.37
N ASP A 163 2.08 12.99 20.18
CA ASP A 163 2.07 14.42 19.97
C ASP A 163 0.65 15.04 20.10
N ASN A 164 -0.39 14.26 19.75
CA ASN A 164 -1.77 14.77 19.67
C ASN A 164 -2.71 14.25 20.77
N GLY A 165 -2.18 13.51 21.75
CA GLY A 165 -2.94 13.03 22.90
C GLY A 165 -4.01 11.99 22.56
N PHE A 166 -3.70 11.07 21.63
CA PHE A 166 -4.49 9.89 21.35
C PHE A 166 -3.96 8.68 22.13
N ASP A 167 -4.80 7.69 22.32
CA ASP A 167 -4.51 6.57 23.22
C ASP A 167 -3.96 5.35 22.50
N PHE A 168 -4.46 5.05 21.29
CA PHE A 168 -4.09 3.86 20.54
C PHE A 168 -4.28 4.01 19.02
N ILE A 169 -3.74 3.04 18.29
CA ILE A 169 -3.73 2.97 16.83
C ILE A 169 -4.63 1.83 16.37
N VAL A 170 -5.39 2.06 15.29
CA VAL A 170 -6.25 1.06 14.66
C VAL A 170 -5.78 0.77 13.25
N THR A 171 -5.65 -0.51 12.90
CA THR A 171 -5.34 -0.93 11.52
C THR A 171 -6.32 -2.00 11.03
N GLY A 172 -6.59 -1.99 9.72
CA GLY A 172 -7.44 -2.99 9.04
C GLY A 172 -6.67 -4.24 8.60
N GLU A 173 -5.60 -4.63 9.30
CA GLU A 173 -4.84 -5.84 8.97
C GLU A 173 -5.60 -7.10 9.38
N VAL A 174 -5.56 -8.11 8.50
CA VAL A 174 -6.16 -9.42 8.72
C VAL A 174 -5.09 -10.50 8.56
N ILE A 175 -4.99 -11.42 9.52
CA ILE A 175 -4.01 -12.52 9.48
C ILE A 175 -4.17 -13.32 8.19
N GLY A 176 -3.06 -13.52 7.46
CA GLY A 176 -3.01 -14.35 6.25
C GLY A 176 -3.55 -13.69 4.98
N GLN A 177 -4.08 -12.47 5.04
CA GLN A 177 -4.66 -11.81 3.88
C GLN A 177 -3.61 -11.31 2.88
N ARG A 178 -2.47 -10.80 3.36
CA ARG A 178 -1.34 -10.38 2.51
C ARG A 178 -0.10 -11.23 2.77
N PRO A 179 0.61 -11.64 1.71
CA PRO A 179 1.65 -12.67 1.83
C PRO A 179 2.91 -12.23 2.59
N MET A 180 3.13 -10.93 2.78
CA MET A 180 4.32 -10.42 3.47
C MET A 180 3.99 -9.82 4.84
N SER A 181 3.29 -8.70 4.87
CA SER A 181 3.07 -7.92 6.09
C SER A 181 1.97 -8.45 7.01
N GLN A 182 1.11 -9.37 6.54
CA GLN A 182 -0.02 -9.86 7.33
C GLN A 182 0.06 -11.37 7.64
N ARG A 183 1.26 -11.93 7.68
CA ARG A 183 1.47 -13.29 8.23
C ARG A 183 1.43 -13.23 9.75
N ARG A 184 0.99 -14.32 10.39
CA ARG A 184 0.94 -14.41 11.86
C ARG A 184 2.29 -14.04 12.51
N GLY A 185 3.41 -14.46 11.94
CA GLY A 185 4.74 -14.14 12.44
C GLY A 185 5.25 -12.73 12.15
N THR A 186 4.69 -12.02 11.15
CA THR A 186 5.15 -10.66 10.81
C THR A 186 4.37 -9.56 11.54
N LEU A 187 3.16 -9.83 12.02
CA LEU A 187 2.37 -8.85 12.78
C LEU A 187 3.05 -8.42 14.10
N PRO A 188 3.65 -9.33 14.90
CA PRO A 188 4.45 -8.94 16.06
C PRO A 188 5.70 -8.15 15.68
N VAL A 189 6.39 -8.51 14.60
CA VAL A 189 7.59 -7.79 14.13
C VAL A 189 7.25 -6.32 13.85
N ILE A 190 6.16 -6.06 13.12
CA ILE A 190 5.69 -4.70 12.84
C ILE A 190 5.38 -3.95 14.15
N ALA A 191 4.69 -4.58 15.08
CA ALA A 191 4.33 -3.97 16.35
C ALA A 191 5.57 -3.60 17.17
N ASN A 192 6.51 -4.56 17.32
CA ASN A 192 7.74 -4.37 18.10
C ASN A 192 8.65 -3.31 17.47
N GLU A 193 8.91 -3.39 16.17
CA GLU A 193 9.79 -2.45 15.48
C GLU A 193 9.24 -1.01 15.46
N SER A 194 7.92 -0.86 15.45
CA SER A 194 7.28 0.44 15.53
C SER A 194 7.19 1.01 16.94
N GLY A 195 7.48 0.22 17.98
CA GLY A 195 7.29 0.58 19.38
C GLY A 195 5.81 0.76 19.77
N ALA A 196 4.88 0.23 18.98
CA ALA A 196 3.44 0.36 19.19
C ALA A 196 2.77 -0.92 19.69
N GLU A 197 3.54 -1.92 20.14
CA GLU A 197 3.11 -3.29 20.47
C GLU A 197 1.79 -3.37 21.22
N ASP A 198 1.69 -2.59 22.27
CA ASP A 198 0.56 -2.63 23.20
C ASP A 198 -0.58 -1.68 22.77
N ARG A 199 -0.30 -0.70 21.91
CA ARG A 199 -1.26 0.31 21.45
C ARG A 199 -1.78 0.06 20.04
N LEU A 200 -1.36 -1.02 19.37
CA LEU A 200 -1.73 -1.34 17.99
C LEU A 200 -2.86 -2.36 17.95
N LEU A 201 -4.09 -1.87 17.79
CA LEU A 201 -5.30 -2.71 17.70
C LEU A 201 -5.61 -3.10 16.26
N ARG A 202 -5.97 -4.38 16.06
CA ARG A 202 -6.38 -4.96 14.77
C ARG A 202 -7.78 -5.58 14.87
N PRO A 203 -8.84 -4.77 14.86
CA PRO A 203 -10.19 -5.20 15.24
C PRO A 203 -10.72 -6.38 14.41
N LEU A 204 -10.33 -6.47 13.14
CA LEU A 204 -10.82 -7.53 12.25
C LEU A 204 -10.25 -8.92 12.56
N CYS A 205 -9.15 -9.01 13.30
CA CYS A 205 -8.54 -10.28 13.70
C CYS A 205 -8.09 -10.28 15.18
N ALA A 206 -8.60 -9.38 16.00
CA ALA A 206 -8.21 -9.21 17.40
C ALA A 206 -8.35 -10.50 18.20
N GLN A 207 -9.44 -11.25 18.01
CA GLN A 207 -9.71 -12.49 18.73
C GLN A 207 -8.68 -13.60 18.44
N LEU A 208 -7.84 -13.47 17.40
CA LEU A 208 -6.76 -14.41 17.07
C LEU A 208 -5.39 -13.95 17.59
N LEU A 209 -5.30 -12.78 18.20
CA LEU A 209 -4.07 -12.15 18.69
C LEU A 209 -4.11 -12.01 20.23
N ALA A 210 -2.97 -11.72 20.83
CA ALA A 210 -2.93 -11.36 22.25
C ALA A 210 -3.68 -10.04 22.51
N PRO A 211 -4.36 -9.89 23.65
CA PRO A 211 -5.04 -8.64 24.00
C PRO A 211 -4.07 -7.47 24.12
N THR A 212 -4.43 -6.34 23.51
CA THR A 212 -3.69 -5.08 23.55
C THR A 212 -4.19 -4.16 24.68
N LEU A 213 -3.49 -3.07 24.93
CA LEU A 213 -3.85 -2.10 25.98
C LEU A 213 -5.32 -1.66 25.93
N PRO A 214 -5.88 -1.20 24.78
CA PRO A 214 -7.27 -0.78 24.73
C PRO A 214 -8.27 -1.85 25.12
N GLU A 215 -7.97 -3.14 24.87
CA GLU A 215 -8.79 -4.27 25.28
C GLU A 215 -8.70 -4.51 26.80
N ARG A 216 -7.49 -4.49 27.36
CA ARG A 216 -7.26 -4.70 28.80
C ARG A 216 -7.80 -3.54 29.66
N MET A 217 -7.79 -2.33 29.13
CA MET A 217 -8.36 -1.15 29.79
C MET A 217 -9.88 -1.05 29.64
N GLY A 218 -10.50 -1.96 28.88
CA GLY A 218 -11.96 -1.92 28.64
C GLY A 218 -12.40 -0.71 27.80
N TRP A 219 -11.49 -0.12 27.03
CA TRP A 219 -11.84 0.95 26.07
C TRP A 219 -12.58 0.42 24.85
N VAL A 220 -12.29 -0.85 24.53
CA VAL A 220 -12.98 -1.63 23.50
C VAL A 220 -13.30 -3.02 24.04
N ASP A 221 -14.44 -3.56 23.62
CA ASP A 221 -14.89 -4.90 23.95
C ASP A 221 -14.36 -5.87 22.88
N ARG A 222 -13.54 -6.84 23.35
CA ARG A 222 -12.96 -7.87 22.51
C ARG A 222 -14.02 -8.77 21.84
N GLU A 223 -15.14 -9.02 22.52
CA GLU A 223 -16.22 -9.86 22.00
C GLU A 223 -16.94 -9.24 20.80
N GLN A 224 -16.91 -7.92 20.70
CA GLN A 224 -17.43 -7.16 19.55
C GLN A 224 -16.42 -7.01 18.39
N MET A 225 -15.25 -7.61 18.52
CA MET A 225 -14.24 -7.68 17.47
C MET A 225 -14.22 -9.04 16.78
N TYR A 226 -13.38 -9.22 15.75
CA TYR A 226 -13.48 -10.36 14.86
C TYR A 226 -12.26 -11.27 14.90
N ALA A 227 -12.45 -12.50 14.36
CA ALA A 227 -11.43 -13.53 14.17
C ALA A 227 -11.17 -13.79 12.66
N PHE A 228 -11.16 -12.75 11.84
CA PHE A 228 -10.95 -12.92 10.39
C PHE A 228 -9.55 -13.43 10.10
N ASN A 229 -9.45 -14.37 9.16
CA ASN A 229 -8.20 -15.01 8.76
C ASN A 229 -8.25 -15.44 7.30
N GLY A 230 -7.09 -15.39 6.63
CA GLY A 230 -6.93 -15.86 5.26
C GLY A 230 -7.23 -14.81 4.19
N ARG A 231 -7.20 -15.24 2.93
CA ARG A 231 -7.27 -14.34 1.76
C ARG A 231 -8.70 -14.00 1.34
N SER A 232 -9.69 -14.76 1.81
CA SER A 232 -11.09 -14.51 1.46
C SER A 232 -11.57 -13.20 2.08
N ARG A 233 -12.25 -12.40 1.27
CA ARG A 233 -12.88 -11.14 1.71
C ARG A 233 -14.38 -11.29 1.98
N LYS A 234 -14.91 -12.49 1.87
CA LYS A 234 -16.34 -12.74 2.14
C LYS A 234 -16.78 -12.25 3.53
N PRO A 235 -16.01 -12.51 4.61
CA PRO A 235 -16.36 -12.00 5.94
C PRO A 235 -16.41 -10.47 6.01
N GLN A 236 -15.44 -9.79 5.38
CA GLN A 236 -15.43 -8.33 5.35
C GLN A 236 -16.59 -7.75 4.54
N MET A 237 -16.96 -8.38 3.43
CA MET A 237 -18.11 -7.95 2.62
C MET A 237 -19.42 -8.14 3.38
N ALA A 238 -19.61 -9.26 4.07
CA ALA A 238 -20.77 -9.51 4.93
C ALA A 238 -20.84 -8.48 6.08
N LEU A 239 -19.71 -8.15 6.68
CA LEU A 239 -19.62 -7.11 7.73
C LEU A 239 -19.96 -5.73 7.19
N ALA A 240 -19.51 -5.40 5.96
CA ALA A 240 -19.89 -4.14 5.31
C ALA A 240 -21.40 -4.05 5.10
N GLU A 241 -22.04 -5.13 4.67
CA GLU A 241 -23.50 -5.20 4.51
C GLU A 241 -24.24 -5.00 5.85
N GLN A 242 -23.76 -5.65 6.93
CA GLN A 242 -24.31 -5.46 8.29
C GLN A 242 -24.22 -3.99 8.76
N PHE A 243 -23.15 -3.30 8.43
CA PHE A 243 -23.01 -1.87 8.73
C PHE A 243 -23.70 -0.94 7.73
N GLY A 244 -24.43 -1.48 6.75
CA GLY A 244 -25.10 -0.69 5.70
C GLY A 244 -24.15 0.01 4.73
N ILE A 245 -22.88 -0.40 4.67
CA ILE A 245 -21.86 0.13 3.76
C ILE A 245 -22.03 -0.53 2.40
N LYS A 246 -22.74 0.17 1.49
CA LYS A 246 -23.07 -0.34 0.15
C LYS A 246 -21.94 -0.13 -0.87
N GLU A 247 -21.15 0.89 -0.67
CA GLU A 247 -20.10 1.28 -1.62
C GLU A 247 -18.73 1.37 -0.90
N TYR A 248 -17.75 0.71 -1.44
CA TYR A 248 -16.37 0.75 -0.99
C TYR A 248 -15.41 0.50 -2.16
N ALA A 249 -14.14 0.88 -1.98
CA ALA A 249 -13.14 0.66 -3.01
C ALA A 249 -12.96 -0.84 -3.28
N GLN A 250 -13.15 -1.22 -4.54
CA GLN A 250 -12.88 -2.59 -4.98
C GLN A 250 -11.39 -2.89 -4.89
N PRO A 251 -11.00 -4.13 -4.56
CA PRO A 251 -9.59 -4.51 -4.49
C PRO A 251 -8.93 -4.31 -5.86
N ALA A 252 -8.05 -3.33 -5.96
CA ALA A 252 -7.23 -3.10 -7.13
C ALA A 252 -5.83 -3.61 -6.85
N GLY A 253 -5.52 -4.86 -7.16
CA GLY A 253 -4.15 -5.41 -7.13
C GLY A 253 -3.35 -5.06 -5.87
N GLY A 254 -2.15 -4.51 -6.03
CA GLY A 254 -1.29 -4.05 -4.94
C GLY A 254 -1.69 -2.67 -4.40
N CYS A 255 -1.24 -2.35 -3.19
CA CYS A 255 -1.48 -1.03 -2.57
C CYS A 255 -0.55 0.06 -3.11
N CYS A 256 0.56 -0.28 -3.75
CA CYS A 256 1.54 0.66 -4.29
C CYS A 256 2.11 0.21 -5.64
N PHE A 257 2.64 1.17 -6.40
CA PHE A 257 3.29 0.92 -7.69
C PHE A 257 4.55 0.07 -7.59
N LEU A 258 5.22 0.03 -6.45
CA LEU A 258 6.42 -0.80 -6.24
C LEU A 258 6.15 -2.30 -6.36
N THR A 259 4.89 -2.74 -6.36
CA THR A 259 4.49 -4.13 -6.64
C THR A 259 4.35 -4.44 -8.12
N ASP A 260 4.29 -3.42 -8.98
CA ASP A 260 4.16 -3.57 -10.43
C ASP A 260 5.53 -3.79 -11.07
N ALA A 261 5.66 -4.84 -11.90
CA ALA A 261 6.94 -5.21 -12.50
C ALA A 261 7.46 -4.13 -13.47
N THR A 262 6.56 -3.55 -14.27
CA THR A 262 6.93 -2.51 -15.23
C THR A 262 7.40 -1.24 -14.52
N TYR A 263 6.69 -0.84 -13.46
CA TYR A 263 7.09 0.29 -12.65
C TYR A 263 8.46 0.07 -11.98
N ALA A 264 8.66 -1.13 -11.41
CA ALA A 264 9.91 -1.49 -10.77
C ALA A 264 11.09 -1.50 -11.76
N THR A 265 10.87 -1.95 -13.01
CA THR A 265 11.88 -1.88 -14.07
C THR A 265 12.27 -0.43 -14.38
N LYS A 266 11.29 0.47 -14.53
CA LYS A 266 11.54 1.89 -14.75
C LYS A 266 12.29 2.56 -13.59
N LEU A 267 12.00 2.18 -12.35
CA LEU A 267 12.69 2.72 -11.19
C LEU A 267 14.13 2.20 -11.09
N ARG A 268 14.38 0.92 -11.42
CA ARG A 268 15.74 0.37 -11.53
C ARG A 268 16.55 1.05 -12.65
N ASP A 269 15.92 1.31 -13.80
CA ASP A 269 16.53 2.06 -14.90
C ASP A 269 16.93 3.48 -14.48
N LEU A 270 16.05 4.17 -13.75
CA LEU A 270 16.35 5.49 -13.19
C LEU A 270 17.58 5.44 -12.28
N TRP A 271 17.63 4.49 -11.35
CA TRP A 271 18.77 4.33 -10.44
C TRP A 271 20.06 3.97 -11.18
N ALA A 272 19.98 3.06 -12.13
CA ALA A 272 21.12 2.66 -12.95
C ALA A 272 21.68 3.84 -13.75
N SER A 273 20.82 4.66 -14.35
CA SER A 273 21.26 5.82 -15.13
C SER A 273 21.89 6.94 -14.29
N ARG A 274 21.56 7.01 -12.99
CA ARG A 274 22.13 7.95 -12.04
C ARG A 274 23.37 7.41 -11.31
N GLY A 275 23.65 6.13 -11.42
CA GLY A 275 24.70 5.46 -10.63
C GLY A 275 24.42 5.34 -9.14
N GLU A 276 23.24 5.75 -8.69
CA GLU A 276 22.82 5.73 -7.30
C GLU A 276 21.30 5.52 -7.14
N LYS A 277 20.89 4.96 -6.01
CA LYS A 277 19.48 4.81 -5.66
C LYS A 277 18.91 6.13 -5.11
N ARG A 278 18.66 7.08 -6.00
CA ARG A 278 18.06 8.37 -5.67
C ARG A 278 16.85 8.64 -6.55
N TYR A 279 15.85 9.31 -6.00
CA TYR A 279 14.69 9.81 -6.72
C TYR A 279 14.07 11.02 -6.03
N GLU A 280 13.40 11.86 -6.82
CA GLU A 280 12.55 12.94 -6.35
C GLU A 280 11.08 12.63 -6.68
N LEU A 281 10.16 13.43 -6.13
CA LEU A 281 8.71 13.21 -6.37
C LEU A 281 8.37 13.20 -7.86
N ASP A 282 8.88 14.16 -8.62
CA ASP A 282 8.62 14.24 -10.06
C ASP A 282 9.08 13.00 -10.82
N ASP A 283 10.22 12.43 -10.43
CA ASP A 283 10.72 11.19 -11.03
C ASP A 283 9.71 10.06 -10.88
N ILE A 284 9.32 9.76 -9.62
CA ILE A 284 8.41 8.66 -9.32
C ILE A 284 7.01 8.87 -9.89
N MET A 285 6.63 10.12 -10.10
CA MET A 285 5.37 10.47 -10.76
C MET A 285 5.45 10.25 -12.27
N LEU A 286 6.53 10.62 -12.92
CA LEU A 286 6.77 10.36 -14.35
C LEU A 286 6.83 8.86 -14.65
N LEU A 287 7.42 8.04 -13.77
CA LEU A 287 7.47 6.59 -13.95
C LEU A 287 6.08 5.92 -14.06
N LYS A 288 5.02 6.57 -13.55
CA LYS A 288 3.64 6.06 -13.61
C LYS A 288 2.98 6.23 -14.97
N VAL A 289 3.49 7.12 -15.80
CA VAL A 289 2.87 7.53 -17.07
C VAL A 289 3.79 7.28 -18.25
N GLY A 290 3.21 7.08 -19.42
CA GLY A 290 3.97 6.94 -20.67
C GLY A 290 4.61 5.57 -20.86
N ARG A 291 5.09 5.39 -22.10
CA ARG A 291 6.05 4.36 -22.49
C ARG A 291 7.43 4.93 -22.26
N HIS A 292 8.26 4.22 -21.53
CA HIS A 292 9.64 4.60 -21.30
C HIS A 292 10.54 3.76 -22.17
N LEU A 293 11.41 4.40 -22.94
CA LEU A 293 12.39 3.74 -23.78
C LEU A 293 13.76 4.36 -23.50
N ARG A 294 14.80 3.53 -23.43
CA ARG A 294 16.20 3.96 -23.31
C ARG A 294 16.97 3.44 -24.53
N PRO A 295 16.88 4.14 -25.67
CA PRO A 295 17.56 3.73 -26.89
C PRO A 295 19.08 3.92 -26.82
N ARG A 296 19.57 4.77 -25.92
CA ARG A 296 21.01 4.99 -25.63
C ARG A 296 21.20 5.12 -24.12
N PRO A 297 22.36 4.79 -23.55
CA PRO A 297 22.58 4.87 -22.09
C PRO A 297 22.26 6.25 -21.50
N HIS A 298 22.59 7.33 -22.21
CA HIS A 298 22.37 8.72 -21.83
C HIS A 298 20.98 9.27 -22.19
N LEU A 299 20.23 8.62 -23.09
CA LEU A 299 18.96 9.10 -23.61
C LEU A 299 17.80 8.23 -23.15
N LYS A 300 16.83 8.83 -22.44
CA LYS A 300 15.54 8.25 -22.17
C LYS A 300 14.42 9.03 -22.86
N VAL A 301 13.51 8.30 -23.50
CA VAL A 301 12.37 8.86 -24.23
C VAL A 301 11.08 8.42 -23.54
N ILE A 302 10.25 9.38 -23.13
CA ILE A 302 8.97 9.13 -22.43
C ILE A 302 7.84 9.55 -23.37
N VAL A 303 7.09 8.57 -23.88
CA VAL A 303 6.02 8.78 -24.87
C VAL A 303 4.66 8.56 -24.24
N ALA A 304 3.78 9.55 -24.27
CA ALA A 304 2.41 9.43 -23.79
C ALA A 304 1.64 8.30 -24.52
N ARG A 305 0.77 7.60 -23.79
CA ARG A 305 -0.05 6.49 -24.33
C ARG A 305 -1.41 6.95 -24.84
N ASP A 306 -1.93 8.02 -24.25
CA ASP A 306 -3.25 8.57 -24.55
C ASP A 306 -3.30 10.10 -24.35
N ALA A 307 -4.48 10.69 -24.56
CA ALA A 307 -4.67 12.14 -24.46
C ALA A 307 -4.50 12.66 -23.02
N GLY A 308 -4.88 11.88 -22.01
CA GLY A 308 -4.72 12.23 -20.58
C GLY A 308 -3.24 12.33 -20.20
N GLU A 309 -2.45 11.31 -20.59
CA GLU A 309 -1.00 11.32 -20.38
C GLU A 309 -0.31 12.42 -21.22
N THR A 310 -0.77 12.68 -22.45
CA THR A 310 -0.29 13.80 -23.26
C THR A 310 -0.48 15.13 -22.52
N GLN A 311 -1.66 15.35 -21.95
CA GLN A 311 -1.92 16.58 -21.20
C GLN A 311 -1.09 16.64 -19.92
N TYR A 312 -0.90 15.51 -19.23
CA TYR A 312 -0.07 15.44 -18.04
C TYR A 312 1.40 15.75 -18.33
N LEU A 313 1.99 15.10 -19.33
CA LEU A 313 3.39 15.31 -19.72
C LEU A 313 3.66 16.74 -20.22
N ARG A 314 2.64 17.45 -20.73
CA ARG A 314 2.79 18.89 -21.08
C ARG A 314 3.19 19.75 -19.89
N GLY A 315 2.87 19.36 -18.67
CA GLY A 315 3.29 20.06 -17.46
C GLY A 315 4.82 20.09 -17.28
N TYR A 316 5.52 19.11 -17.83
CA TYR A 316 6.97 18.94 -17.69
C TYR A 316 7.81 19.59 -18.78
N ARG A 317 7.19 20.31 -19.74
CA ARG A 317 7.88 20.94 -20.89
C ARG A 317 8.98 21.93 -20.50
N LYS A 318 8.89 22.55 -19.33
CA LYS A 318 9.91 23.49 -18.85
C LYS A 318 11.11 22.79 -18.20
N ALA A 319 10.91 21.56 -17.74
CA ALA A 319 11.96 20.78 -17.08
C ALA A 319 12.71 19.86 -18.05
N TYR A 320 12.06 19.44 -19.15
CA TYR A 320 12.61 18.47 -20.10
C TYR A 320 12.56 18.98 -21.54
N ALA A 321 13.57 18.62 -22.32
CA ALA A 321 13.46 18.70 -23.75
C ALA A 321 12.28 17.84 -24.24
N HIS A 322 11.61 18.30 -25.32
CA HIS A 322 10.39 17.63 -25.75
C HIS A 322 10.13 17.76 -27.26
N LEU A 323 9.27 16.86 -27.73
CA LEU A 323 8.83 16.83 -29.13
C LEU A 323 7.33 17.07 -29.21
N LEU A 324 6.94 17.93 -30.11
CA LEU A 324 5.56 18.21 -30.53
C LEU A 324 5.40 17.81 -31.99
N MET A 325 4.55 16.84 -32.28
CA MET A 325 4.23 16.46 -33.66
C MET A 325 3.35 17.56 -34.28
N THR A 326 3.77 18.13 -35.42
CA THR A 326 3.10 19.25 -36.05
C THR A 326 2.28 18.84 -37.28
N SER A 327 2.72 17.83 -38.04
CA SER A 327 2.01 17.35 -39.24
C SER A 327 0.83 16.42 -38.97
N HIS A 328 0.77 15.79 -37.84
CA HIS A 328 -0.25 14.80 -37.45
C HIS A 328 -0.56 14.92 -35.95
N ASN A 329 -1.69 14.37 -35.51
CA ASN A 329 -1.93 14.19 -34.08
C ASN A 329 -0.98 13.13 -33.49
N GLY A 330 -0.26 13.52 -32.44
CA GLY A 330 0.72 12.64 -31.82
C GLY A 330 0.85 12.82 -30.31
N PRO A 331 1.54 11.86 -29.67
CA PRO A 331 1.77 11.90 -28.23
C PRO A 331 2.76 13.00 -27.86
N MET A 332 2.56 13.63 -26.70
CA MET A 332 3.61 14.38 -26.04
C MET A 332 4.76 13.44 -25.72
N THR A 333 5.97 13.85 -26.05
CA THR A 333 7.19 13.06 -25.85
C THR A 333 8.23 13.90 -25.13
N LEU A 334 8.73 13.42 -24.00
CA LEU A 334 9.82 14.03 -23.23
C LEU A 334 11.12 13.28 -23.49
N LEU A 335 12.22 14.01 -23.47
CA LEU A 335 13.60 13.49 -23.56
C LEU A 335 14.32 13.81 -22.24
N GLU A 336 14.83 12.78 -21.60
CA GLU A 336 15.62 12.86 -20.37
C GLU A 336 17.06 12.44 -20.65
N GLY A 337 18.01 13.20 -20.14
CA GLY A 337 19.45 12.97 -20.26
C GLY A 337 20.20 14.10 -20.93
N GLU A 338 21.51 13.94 -21.07
CA GLU A 338 22.38 14.86 -21.82
C GLU A 338 22.28 14.55 -23.31
N LEU A 339 21.62 15.45 -24.08
CA LEU A 339 21.29 15.19 -25.48
C LEU A 339 22.50 15.44 -26.38
N HIS A 340 22.80 14.46 -27.23
CA HIS A 340 23.84 14.50 -28.24
C HIS A 340 23.24 14.59 -29.65
N ASP A 341 24.10 14.79 -30.65
CA ASP A 341 23.70 14.86 -32.06
C ASP A 341 22.95 13.58 -32.48
N GLY A 342 21.83 13.78 -33.17
CA GLY A 342 20.96 12.70 -33.65
C GLY A 342 19.99 12.13 -32.59
N ASP A 343 20.04 12.59 -31.32
CA ASP A 343 19.12 12.10 -30.26
C ASP A 343 17.69 12.60 -30.49
N ALA A 344 17.52 13.84 -30.90
CA ALA A 344 16.22 14.42 -31.19
C ALA A 344 15.54 13.71 -32.36
N GLU A 345 16.30 13.40 -33.42
CA GLU A 345 15.84 12.66 -34.61
C GLU A 345 15.46 11.23 -34.26
N LEU A 346 16.27 10.54 -33.45
CA LEU A 346 15.97 9.20 -32.95
C LEU A 346 14.69 9.18 -32.11
N ALA A 347 14.55 10.11 -31.18
CA ALA A 347 13.36 10.27 -30.35
C ALA A 347 12.11 10.63 -31.20
N ALA A 348 12.26 11.49 -32.23
CA ALA A 348 11.17 11.83 -33.12
C ALA A 348 10.69 10.62 -33.94
N ARG A 349 11.58 9.77 -34.43
CA ARG A 349 11.23 8.51 -35.12
C ARG A 349 10.49 7.55 -34.21
N ILE A 350 10.89 7.44 -32.92
CA ILE A 350 10.19 6.68 -31.90
C ILE A 350 8.80 7.26 -31.66
N ALA A 351 8.69 8.56 -31.43
CA ALA A 351 7.42 9.25 -31.19
C ALA A 351 6.44 9.11 -32.38
N ALA A 352 6.92 9.25 -33.61
CA ALA A 352 6.14 9.10 -34.84
C ALA A 352 5.48 7.73 -34.94
N ARG A 353 6.15 6.65 -34.49
CA ARG A 353 5.63 5.28 -34.46
C ARG A 353 4.37 5.15 -33.60
N PHE A 354 4.24 5.95 -32.55
CA PHE A 354 3.11 5.94 -31.63
C PHE A 354 2.04 7.00 -31.94
N GLY A 355 2.27 7.84 -32.93
CA GLY A 355 1.33 8.87 -33.39
C GLY A 355 0.43 8.41 -34.54
N GLN A 356 -0.46 9.30 -34.99
CA GLN A 356 -1.30 9.08 -36.18
C GLN A 356 -0.49 9.06 -37.46
N GLY A 357 0.69 9.71 -37.50
CA GLY A 357 1.62 9.71 -38.62
C GLY A 357 2.42 8.43 -38.84
N ARG A 358 2.16 7.35 -38.08
CA ARG A 358 2.96 6.09 -38.07
C ARG A 358 3.09 5.38 -39.44
N ALA A 359 2.18 5.65 -40.35
CA ALA A 359 2.20 5.10 -41.72
C ALA A 359 2.59 6.14 -42.79
N ALA A 360 2.84 7.38 -42.39
CA ALA A 360 3.29 8.44 -43.29
C ALA A 360 4.74 8.22 -43.71
N ARG A 361 5.12 8.72 -44.89
CA ARG A 361 6.50 8.71 -45.35
C ARG A 361 7.38 9.56 -44.43
N ASP A 362 6.89 10.77 -44.12
CA ASP A 362 7.59 11.76 -43.33
C ASP A 362 6.64 12.41 -42.34
N VAL A 363 7.14 12.66 -41.13
CA VAL A 363 6.41 13.29 -40.02
C VAL A 363 7.23 14.47 -39.51
N GLN A 364 6.56 15.62 -39.34
CA GLN A 364 7.19 16.83 -38.85
C GLN A 364 6.98 17.00 -37.35
N PHE A 365 8.02 17.48 -36.70
CA PHE A 365 8.05 17.79 -35.27
C PHE A 365 8.71 19.12 -35.00
N ASP A 366 8.25 19.79 -33.96
CA ASP A 366 9.05 20.79 -33.27
C ASP A 366 9.75 20.11 -32.10
N PHE A 367 11.08 20.14 -32.14
CA PHE A 367 11.93 19.79 -31.00
C PHE A 367 12.23 21.06 -30.23
N VAL A 368 11.93 21.05 -28.92
CA VAL A 368 12.14 22.19 -28.02
C VAL A 368 13.01 21.73 -26.85
N THR A 369 14.13 22.41 -26.64
CA THR A 369 15.01 22.16 -25.50
C THR A 369 14.38 22.65 -24.20
N ALA A 370 14.90 22.20 -23.02
CA ALA A 370 14.48 22.73 -21.71
C ALA A 370 14.71 24.27 -21.61
N ALA A 371 15.71 24.80 -22.30
CA ALA A 371 15.97 26.23 -22.38
C ALA A 371 15.01 27.00 -23.34
N GLY A 372 14.07 26.30 -23.99
CA GLY A 372 13.08 26.89 -24.89
C GLY A 372 13.57 27.13 -26.33
N VAL A 373 14.76 26.65 -26.70
CA VAL A 373 15.25 26.75 -28.10
C VAL A 373 14.51 25.71 -28.94
N ALA A 374 13.84 26.16 -29.99
CA ALA A 374 13.06 25.31 -30.87
C ALA A 374 13.73 25.11 -32.24
N ARG A 375 13.63 23.90 -32.79
CA ARG A 375 13.97 23.58 -34.17
C ARG A 375 12.99 22.58 -34.77
N SER A 376 12.70 22.69 -36.05
CA SER A 376 11.85 21.73 -36.75
C SER A 376 12.66 20.53 -37.25
N LEU A 377 12.03 19.36 -37.14
CA LEU A 377 12.59 18.07 -37.60
C LEU A 377 11.60 17.40 -38.55
N THR A 378 12.10 16.74 -39.57
CA THR A 378 11.33 15.88 -40.45
C THR A 378 11.94 14.49 -40.44
N VAL A 379 11.17 13.49 -40.04
CA VAL A 379 11.67 12.11 -39.86
C VAL A 379 10.71 11.08 -40.44
N ALA A 380 11.27 9.97 -40.95
CA ALA A 380 10.48 8.78 -41.25
C ALA A 380 10.20 7.99 -39.97
N PRO A 381 8.93 7.59 -39.69
CA PRO A 381 8.58 6.78 -38.54
C PRO A 381 9.31 5.43 -38.54
N PHE A 382 9.61 4.89 -37.37
CA PHE A 382 10.01 3.50 -37.25
C PHE A 382 8.89 2.55 -37.70
N LYS A 383 9.25 1.49 -38.42
CA LYS A 383 8.34 0.41 -38.79
C LYS A 383 8.01 -0.47 -37.56
N PRO A 384 6.95 -1.29 -37.62
CA PRO A 384 6.74 -2.34 -36.63
C PRO A 384 7.98 -3.24 -36.57
N GLY A 385 8.58 -3.41 -35.40
CA GLY A 385 9.78 -4.23 -35.18
C GLY A 385 11.11 -3.46 -35.22
N ASP A 386 11.15 -2.22 -35.70
CA ASP A 386 12.39 -1.41 -35.69
C ASP A 386 12.76 -0.90 -34.28
N ILE A 387 11.79 -0.83 -33.37
CA ILE A 387 12.05 -0.47 -31.97
C ILE A 387 12.51 -1.72 -31.26
N ALA A 388 13.77 -1.76 -30.87
CA ALA A 388 14.36 -2.88 -30.19
C ALA A 388 13.67 -3.17 -28.85
N PRO A 389 13.29 -4.43 -28.55
CA PRO A 389 12.62 -4.78 -27.30
C PRO A 389 13.39 -4.36 -26.06
N GLU A 390 14.71 -4.38 -26.08
CA GLU A 390 15.63 -3.98 -25.02
C GLU A 390 15.60 -2.48 -24.71
N TRP A 391 15.03 -1.66 -25.58
CA TRP A 391 14.85 -0.24 -25.29
C TRP A 391 13.70 0.03 -24.30
N TYR A 392 12.74 -0.89 -24.18
CA TYR A 392 11.64 -0.73 -23.23
C TYR A 392 12.11 -0.96 -21.79
N VAL A 393 11.86 0.01 -20.94
CA VAL A 393 12.19 0.00 -19.52
C VAL A 393 10.95 0.15 -18.65
#